data_c06b358b25648a928cc95fbe0caa7f2a
#
_entry.id   c06b358b25648a928cc95fbe0caa7f2a
#
_cell.length_a   1.000
_cell.length_b   1.000
_cell.length_c   1.000
_cell.angle_alpha   90.00
_cell.angle_beta   90.00
_cell.angle_gamma   90.00
#
_symmetry.space_group_name_H-M   'P 1'
#
loop_
_entity.id
_entity.type
_entity.pdbx_description
1 polymer ?
#
loop_
_entity_poly.entity_id
_entity_poly.type
_entity_poly.pdbx_seq_one_letter_code
_entity_poly.pdbx_strand_id
1 'polypeptide(L)'
;MIRSLGFLLLRLSIGIMLIHHGYEKLDSIENFADAFVRPLHIPFPITMSYLAAFSEIGGSWLLIFGLGTRLGALAIMGTVSFGIYHAIVTSGFNIYLLELLVLYWGGTACVVLNGGGNFSFDHLISLRLQDE
;
A
#
# COMPACT_ATOMS: atom_id res chain seq x y z
N MET A 1 12.56 -2.97 -21.78
CA MET A 1 11.18 -2.51 -22.11
C MET A 1 10.12 -3.41 -21.48
N ILE A 2 10.09 -4.70 -21.75
CA ILE A 2 9.09 -5.65 -21.18
C ILE A 2 9.08 -5.64 -19.64
N ARG A 3 10.23 -5.68 -18.99
CA ARG A 3 10.35 -5.60 -17.53
C ARG A 3 9.72 -4.32 -16.97
N SER A 4 9.99 -3.18 -17.60
CA SER A 4 9.45 -1.89 -17.18
C SER A 4 7.93 -1.79 -17.36
N LEU A 5 7.39 -2.42 -18.40
CA LEU A 5 5.94 -2.56 -18.59
C LEU A 5 5.32 -3.42 -17.50
N GLY A 6 5.98 -4.52 -17.12
CA GLY A 6 5.53 -5.36 -16.00
C GLY A 6 5.43 -4.58 -14.68
N PHE A 7 6.42 -3.75 -14.36
CA PHE A 7 6.35 -2.89 -13.17
C PHE A 7 5.28 -1.80 -13.26
N LEU A 8 5.05 -1.24 -14.44
CA LEU A 8 3.94 -0.30 -14.65
C LEU A 8 2.59 -0.97 -14.35
N LEU A 9 2.34 -2.14 -14.92
CA LEU A 9 1.11 -2.90 -14.72
C LEU A 9 0.92 -3.27 -13.23
N LEU A 10 1.98 -3.74 -12.59
CA LEU A 10 1.95 -4.09 -11.16
C LEU A 10 1.59 -2.89 -10.29
N ARG A 11 2.23 -1.74 -10.49
CA ARG A 11 1.96 -0.50 -9.75
C ARG A 11 0.53 -0.01 -9.95
N LEU A 12 0.07 0.03 -11.20
CA LEU A 12 -1.28 0.46 -11.53
C LEU A 12 -2.33 -0.47 -10.92
N SER A 13 -2.11 -1.77 -11.00
CA SER A 13 -3.02 -2.77 -10.41
C SER A 13 -3.14 -2.58 -8.89
N ILE A 14 -2.02 -2.48 -8.18
CA ILE A 14 -2.02 -2.29 -6.73
C ILE A 14 -2.64 -0.94 -6.36
N GLY A 15 -2.17 0.15 -6.97
CA GLY A 15 -2.63 1.49 -6.64
C GLY A 15 -4.12 1.70 -6.90
N ILE A 16 -4.61 1.27 -8.07
CA ILE A 16 -6.02 1.42 -8.43
C ILE A 16 -6.91 0.53 -7.54
N MET A 17 -6.48 -0.69 -7.25
CA MET A 17 -7.28 -1.62 -6.44
C MET A 17 -7.32 -1.24 -4.96
N LEU A 18 -6.27 -0.61 -4.41
CA LEU A 18 -6.22 -0.26 -2.99
C LEU A 18 -6.74 1.13 -2.65
N ILE A 19 -6.77 2.05 -3.61
CA ILE A 19 -7.11 3.45 -3.31
C ILE A 19 -8.51 3.59 -2.72
N HIS A 20 -9.48 2.82 -3.18
CA HIS A 20 -10.85 2.86 -2.65
C HIS A 20 -10.92 2.37 -1.20
N HIS A 21 -10.10 1.40 -0.80
CA HIS A 21 -10.04 0.94 0.60
C HIS A 21 -9.56 2.05 1.55
N GLY A 22 -8.63 2.89 1.11
CA GLY A 22 -8.21 4.06 1.87
C GLY A 22 -9.34 5.07 2.06
N TYR A 23 -10.10 5.37 1.02
CA TYR A 23 -11.26 6.28 1.09
C TYR A 23 -12.40 5.70 1.93
N GLU A 24 -12.69 4.41 1.81
CA GLU A 24 -13.69 3.72 2.66
C GLU A 24 -13.35 3.83 4.15
N LYS A 25 -12.06 3.74 4.52
CA LYS A 25 -11.63 3.96 5.91
C LYS A 25 -11.92 5.38 6.38
N LEU A 26 -11.71 6.39 5.53
CA LEU A 26 -12.01 7.79 5.88
C LEU A 26 -13.49 8.04 6.05
N ASP A 27 -14.33 7.45 5.21
CA ASP A 27 -15.79 7.62 5.27
C ASP A 27 -16.39 7.07 6.56
N SER A 28 -15.75 6.06 7.16
CA SER A 28 -16.22 5.39 8.38
C SER A 28 -15.07 5.11 9.35
N ILE A 29 -14.31 6.16 9.71
CA ILE A 29 -13.07 6.02 10.49
C ILE A 29 -13.30 5.39 11.87
N GLU A 30 -14.39 5.73 12.55
CA GLU A 30 -14.75 5.12 13.84
C GLU A 30 -15.04 3.63 13.71
N ASN A 31 -15.81 3.23 12.68
CA ASN A 31 -16.11 1.83 12.43
C ASN A 31 -14.82 1.04 12.10
N PHE A 32 -13.92 1.64 11.33
CA PHE A 32 -12.62 1.02 11.05
C PHE A 32 -11.78 0.87 12.31
N ALA A 33 -11.72 1.89 13.17
CA ALA A 33 -11.01 1.84 14.44
C ALA A 33 -11.57 0.75 15.35
N ASP A 34 -12.91 0.65 15.45
CA ASP A 34 -13.59 -0.35 16.28
C ASP A 34 -13.37 -1.78 15.78
N ALA A 35 -13.39 -1.97 14.46
CA ALA A 35 -13.27 -3.29 13.87
C ALA A 35 -11.82 -3.79 13.81
N PHE A 36 -10.85 -2.91 13.57
CA PHE A 36 -9.48 -3.31 13.21
C PHE A 36 -8.40 -2.86 14.18
N VAL A 37 -8.54 -1.71 14.84
CA VAL A 37 -7.46 -1.13 15.65
C VAL A 37 -7.65 -1.42 17.14
N ARG A 38 -8.85 -1.17 17.69
CA ARG A 38 -9.16 -1.40 19.11
C ARG A 38 -9.02 -2.86 19.54
N PRO A 39 -9.42 -3.86 18.73
CA PRO A 39 -9.23 -5.27 19.11
C PRO A 39 -7.77 -5.68 19.32
N LEU A 40 -6.83 -4.96 18.72
CA LEU A 40 -5.40 -5.19 18.87
C LEU A 40 -4.77 -4.40 20.03
N HIS A 41 -5.57 -3.68 20.82
CA HIS A 41 -5.12 -2.83 21.93
C HIS A 41 -4.05 -1.80 21.55
N ILE A 42 -4.12 -1.30 20.31
CA ILE A 42 -3.18 -0.29 19.83
C ILE A 42 -3.59 1.08 20.40
N PRO A 43 -2.62 1.84 20.95
CA PRO A 43 -2.90 3.17 21.48
C PRO A 43 -3.32 4.14 20.36
N PHE A 44 -4.15 5.13 20.73
CA PHE A 44 -4.64 6.17 19.80
C PHE A 44 -5.36 5.59 18.57
N PRO A 45 -6.40 4.78 18.74
CA PRO A 45 -7.00 4.02 17.65
C PRO A 45 -7.51 4.88 16.49
N ILE A 46 -8.07 6.05 16.77
CA ILE A 46 -8.54 6.97 15.72
C ILE A 46 -7.37 7.55 14.92
N THR A 47 -6.33 8.00 15.60
CA THR A 47 -5.11 8.51 14.94
C THR A 47 -4.45 7.45 14.07
N MET A 48 -4.34 6.22 14.58
CA MET A 48 -3.79 5.09 13.81
C MET A 48 -4.67 4.72 12.62
N SER A 49 -5.97 4.85 12.75
CA SER A 49 -6.91 4.63 11.65
C SER A 49 -6.74 5.67 10.52
N TYR A 50 -6.57 6.94 10.87
CA TYR A 50 -6.23 7.99 9.89
C TYR A 50 -4.88 7.74 9.25
N LEU A 51 -3.88 7.33 10.02
CA LEU A 51 -2.56 6.99 9.48
C LEU A 51 -2.66 5.85 8.45
N ALA A 52 -3.42 4.80 8.74
CA ALA A 52 -3.66 3.70 7.81
C ALA A 52 -4.37 4.18 6.53
N ALA A 53 -5.44 4.97 6.66
CA ALA A 53 -6.18 5.50 5.53
C ALA A 53 -5.31 6.38 4.62
N PHE A 54 -4.59 7.34 5.18
CA PHE A 54 -3.71 8.22 4.42
C PHE A 54 -2.50 7.50 3.82
N SER A 55 -1.98 6.48 4.49
CA SER A 55 -0.91 5.64 3.93
C SER A 55 -1.38 4.87 2.71
N GLU A 56 -2.60 4.35 2.72
CA GLU A 56 -3.17 3.67 1.54
C GLU A 56 -3.51 4.66 0.41
N ILE A 57 -4.14 5.78 0.71
CA ILE A 57 -4.48 6.79 -0.31
C ILE A 57 -3.21 7.38 -0.91
N GLY A 58 -2.32 7.91 -0.07
CA GLY A 58 -1.07 8.51 -0.52
C GLY A 58 -0.16 7.51 -1.22
N GLY A 59 0.01 6.33 -0.64
CA GLY A 59 0.79 5.26 -1.23
C GLY A 59 0.24 4.82 -2.59
N SER A 60 -1.08 4.70 -2.73
CA SER A 60 -1.73 4.36 -3.99
C SER A 60 -1.49 5.42 -5.07
N TRP A 61 -1.63 6.70 -4.77
CA TRP A 61 -1.32 7.78 -5.71
C TRP A 61 0.16 7.78 -6.12
N LEU A 62 1.07 7.60 -5.16
CA LEU A 62 2.50 7.50 -5.46
C LEU A 62 2.81 6.32 -6.39
N LEU A 63 2.16 5.17 -6.20
CA LEU A 63 2.31 4.02 -7.09
C LEU A 63 1.73 4.28 -8.49
N ILE A 64 0.55 4.88 -8.58
CA ILE A 64 -0.11 5.17 -9.86
C ILE A 64 0.78 6.07 -10.70
N PHE A 65 1.26 7.18 -10.15
CA PHE A 65 2.14 8.11 -10.87
C PHE A 65 3.60 7.63 -10.99
N GLY A 66 4.02 6.71 -10.13
CA GLY A 66 5.41 6.29 -10.09
C GLY A 66 6.34 7.38 -9.54
N LEU A 67 5.85 8.17 -8.60
CA LEU A 67 6.57 9.24 -7.91
C LEU A 67 6.83 8.84 -6.46
N GLY A 68 8.10 8.85 -6.03
CA GLY A 68 8.45 8.30 -4.73
C GLY A 68 7.97 6.86 -4.58
N THR A 69 8.07 6.07 -5.62
CA THR A 69 7.42 4.76 -5.78
C THR A 69 7.73 3.80 -4.63
N ARG A 70 8.99 3.76 -4.20
CA ARG A 70 9.39 2.90 -3.08
C ARG A 70 8.76 3.32 -1.76
N LEU A 71 8.65 4.62 -1.52
CA LEU A 71 8.01 5.17 -0.32
C LEU A 71 6.51 4.84 -0.30
N GLY A 72 5.82 5.04 -1.44
CA GLY A 72 4.42 4.66 -1.59
C GLY A 72 4.18 3.17 -1.35
N ALA A 73 5.04 2.32 -1.92
CA ALA A 73 4.98 0.88 -1.71
C ALA A 73 5.24 0.47 -0.26
N LEU A 74 6.18 1.11 0.43
CA LEU A 74 6.44 0.88 1.86
C LEU A 74 5.24 1.28 2.72
N ALA A 75 4.59 2.39 2.43
CA ALA A 75 3.40 2.85 3.16
C ALA A 75 2.26 1.82 3.03
N ILE A 76 1.98 1.34 1.82
CA ILE A 76 0.98 0.30 1.58
C ILE A 76 1.39 -1.02 2.25
N MET A 77 2.64 -1.44 2.10
CA MET A 77 3.15 -2.66 2.72
C MET A 77 2.98 -2.64 4.24
N GLY A 78 3.17 -1.50 4.88
CA GLY A 78 2.93 -1.31 6.31
C GLY A 78 1.47 -1.54 6.69
N THR A 79 0.52 -0.94 5.98
CA THR A 79 -0.92 -1.13 6.26
C THR A 79 -1.39 -2.55 5.95
N VAL A 80 -0.89 -3.16 4.89
CA VAL A 80 -1.19 -4.57 4.54
C VAL A 80 -0.61 -5.53 5.59
N SER A 81 0.60 -5.28 6.09
CA SER A 81 1.20 -6.07 7.18
C SER A 81 0.35 -6.00 8.45
N PHE A 82 -0.17 -4.83 8.76
CA PHE A 82 -1.12 -4.64 9.86
C PHE A 82 -2.42 -5.44 9.64
N GLY A 83 -2.96 -5.42 8.42
CA GLY A 83 -4.14 -6.22 8.04
C GLY A 83 -3.90 -7.73 8.19
N ILE A 84 -2.72 -8.22 7.79
CA ILE A 84 -2.32 -9.62 7.96
C ILE A 84 -2.25 -9.97 9.46
N TYR A 85 -1.59 -9.13 10.25
CA TYR A 85 -1.50 -9.33 11.70
C TYR A 85 -2.88 -9.37 12.36
N HIS A 86 -3.75 -8.41 12.02
CA HIS A 86 -5.14 -8.37 12.51
C HIS A 86 -5.88 -9.66 12.15
N ALA A 87 -5.83 -10.10 10.90
CA ALA A 87 -6.52 -11.31 10.44
C ALA A 87 -6.07 -12.55 11.21
N ILE A 88 -4.76 -12.71 11.46
CA ILE A 88 -4.22 -13.85 12.20
C ILE A 88 -4.63 -13.81 13.67
N VAL A 89 -4.54 -12.67 14.32
CA VAL A 89 -4.84 -12.52 15.75
C VAL A 89 -6.34 -12.70 16.05
N THR A 90 -7.20 -12.18 15.17
CA THR A 90 -8.67 -12.20 15.41
C THR A 90 -9.35 -13.45 14.89
N SER A 91 -8.86 -14.06 13.82
CA SER A 91 -9.51 -15.18 13.12
C SER A 91 -8.65 -16.43 12.98
N GLY A 92 -7.40 -16.39 13.45
CA GLY A 92 -6.44 -17.45 13.24
C GLY A 92 -5.99 -17.53 11.78
N PHE A 93 -5.30 -18.61 11.43
CA PHE A 93 -4.88 -18.81 10.03
C PHE A 93 -6.09 -19.20 9.18
N ASN A 94 -6.47 -18.28 8.29
CA ASN A 94 -7.52 -18.49 7.30
C ASN A 94 -7.03 -18.01 5.94
N ILE A 95 -6.80 -18.96 5.04
CA ILE A 95 -6.24 -18.67 3.70
C ILE A 95 -7.12 -17.70 2.91
N TYR A 96 -8.44 -17.79 3.02
CA TYR A 96 -9.38 -16.92 2.29
C TYR A 96 -9.32 -15.45 2.74
N LEU A 97 -8.95 -15.19 4.01
CA LEU A 97 -8.71 -13.84 4.51
C LEU A 97 -7.31 -13.34 4.15
N LEU A 98 -6.34 -14.22 4.06
CA LEU A 98 -4.93 -13.88 3.91
C LEU A 98 -4.48 -13.80 2.45
N GLU A 99 -5.08 -14.55 1.53
CA GLU A 99 -4.60 -14.68 0.15
C GLU A 99 -4.42 -13.33 -0.56
N LEU A 100 -5.43 -12.46 -0.50
CA LEU A 100 -5.36 -11.13 -1.13
C LEU A 100 -4.35 -10.23 -0.43
N LEU A 101 -4.31 -10.22 0.90
CA LEU A 101 -3.37 -9.43 1.68
C LEU A 101 -1.91 -9.84 1.39
N VAL A 102 -1.64 -11.13 1.30
CA VAL A 102 -0.31 -11.66 0.98
C VAL A 102 0.10 -11.31 -0.46
N LEU A 103 -0.83 -11.35 -1.41
CA LEU A 103 -0.58 -10.91 -2.79
C LEU A 103 -0.23 -9.41 -2.86
N TYR A 104 -0.97 -8.56 -2.17
CA TYR A 104 -0.63 -7.13 -2.08
C TYR A 104 0.73 -6.91 -1.39
N TRP A 105 1.00 -7.64 -0.33
CA TRP A 105 2.28 -7.56 0.38
C TRP A 105 3.44 -7.96 -0.56
N GLY A 106 3.33 -9.08 -1.25
CA GLY A 106 4.34 -9.55 -2.22
C GLY A 106 4.53 -8.58 -3.38
N GLY A 107 3.44 -8.05 -3.93
CA GLY A 107 3.48 -7.06 -5.01
C GLY A 107 4.15 -5.75 -4.58
N THR A 108 3.81 -5.23 -3.40
CA THR A 108 4.45 -4.01 -2.86
C THR A 108 5.90 -4.24 -2.49
N ALA A 109 6.25 -5.40 -1.92
CA ALA A 109 7.65 -5.77 -1.66
C ALA A 109 8.47 -5.80 -2.96
N CYS A 110 7.92 -6.35 -4.03
CA CYS A 110 8.55 -6.34 -5.35
C CYS A 110 8.82 -4.91 -5.85
N VAL A 111 7.87 -3.99 -5.66
CA VAL A 111 8.03 -2.58 -6.02
C VAL A 111 9.06 -1.88 -5.13
N VAL A 112 9.09 -2.15 -3.84
CA VAL A 112 10.13 -1.61 -2.92
C VAL A 112 11.53 -1.97 -3.40
N LEU A 113 11.73 -3.23 -3.77
CA LEU A 113 13.05 -3.71 -4.19
C LEU A 113 13.48 -3.14 -5.55
N ASN A 114 12.57 -3.07 -6.50
CA ASN A 114 12.87 -2.73 -7.89
C ASN A 114 12.61 -1.26 -8.27
N GLY A 115 11.79 -0.55 -7.50
CA GLY A 115 11.34 0.81 -7.82
C GLY A 115 10.25 0.86 -8.89
N GLY A 116 10.05 2.05 -9.46
CA GLY A 116 8.94 2.33 -10.38
C GLY A 116 9.13 1.83 -11.82
N GLY A 117 10.35 1.49 -12.21
CA GLY A 117 10.70 1.16 -13.60
C GLY A 117 10.76 2.38 -14.51
N ASN A 118 11.06 2.17 -15.80
CA ASN A 118 11.29 3.27 -16.75
C ASN A 118 10.03 4.10 -17.04
N PHE A 119 8.84 3.53 -16.86
CA PHE A 119 7.56 4.23 -17.04
C PHE A 119 7.08 4.86 -15.72
N SER A 120 7.97 5.62 -15.05
CA SER A 120 7.68 6.28 -13.77
C SER A 120 8.22 7.71 -13.77
N PHE A 121 7.58 8.60 -12.99
CA PHE A 121 8.11 9.94 -12.79
C PHE A 121 9.47 9.92 -12.07
N ASP A 122 9.71 8.94 -11.19
CA ASP A 122 11.03 8.75 -10.56
C ASP A 122 12.14 8.59 -11.61
N HIS A 123 11.87 7.84 -12.67
CA HIS A 123 12.83 7.65 -13.76
C HIS A 123 13.06 8.94 -14.55
N LEU A 124 12.01 9.70 -14.85
CA LEU A 124 12.14 10.99 -15.56
C LEU A 124 12.96 11.99 -14.76
N ILE A 125 12.75 12.02 -13.43
CA ILE A 125 13.54 12.89 -12.53
C ILE A 125 15.00 12.44 -12.52
N SER A 126 15.27 11.13 -12.44
CA SER A 126 16.64 10.62 -12.43
C SER A 126 17.41 10.95 -13.71
N LEU A 127 16.74 10.93 -14.87
CA LEU A 127 17.37 11.32 -16.14
C LEU A 127 17.78 12.79 -16.15
N ARG A 128 16.89 13.69 -15.68
CA ARG A 128 17.20 15.13 -15.61
C ARG A 128 18.38 15.46 -14.71
N LEU A 129 18.50 14.77 -13.58
CA LEU A 129 19.59 14.97 -12.64
C LEU A 129 20.95 14.43 -13.14
N GLN A 130 20.96 13.60 -14.19
CA GLN A 130 22.19 13.11 -14.83
C GLN A 130 22.69 14.03 -15.94
N ASP A 131 21.83 14.91 -16.45
CA ASP A 131 22.16 15.87 -17.53
C ASP A 131 22.69 17.22 -16.99
N GLU A 132 22.69 17.43 -15.66
CA GLU A 132 23.26 18.58 -14.96
C GLU A 132 24.66 18.28 -14.40
#